data_49cf5dea0fffb58bbb958424448f9354
#
_entry.id   49cf5dea0fffb58bbb958424448f9354
#
_cell.length_a   1.000
_cell.length_b   1.000
_cell.length_c   1.000
_cell.angle_alpha   90.00
_cell.angle_beta   90.00
_cell.angle_gamma   90.00
#
_symmetry.space_group_name_H-M   'P 1'
#
loop_
_entity.id
_entity.type
_entity.pdbx_description
1 polymer ?
#
loop_
_entity_poly.entity_id
_entity_poly.type
_entity_poly.pdbx_seq_one_letter_code
_entity_poly.pdbx_strand_id
1 'polypeptide(L)'
;QIPVGLSAHSREVGPCLPAVTMGAKAIEVHVTWHSGCFGPDVKASLTIEGLSLLTKNIRIIETAISNPIDKDLMAEEMNDMRLLFTKGLVAKNDITEGEVITKNHINAKKPCTGIPVHEYEKIIGKSASRFIEKGESIDWNDIR
;
A
#
# COMPACT_ATOMS: atom_id res chain seq x y z
N GLN A 1 -0.22 22.08 25.05
CA GLN A 1 -1.52 21.78 24.41
C GLN A 1 -2.49 21.26 25.46
N ILE A 2 -3.74 21.72 25.44
CA ILE A 2 -4.80 21.21 26.32
C ILE A 2 -5.34 19.92 25.70
N PRO A 3 -5.49 18.82 26.48
CA PRO A 3 -6.13 17.60 26.01
C PRO A 3 -7.59 17.88 25.58
N VAL A 4 -7.97 17.35 24.43
CA VAL A 4 -9.33 17.47 23.88
C VAL A 4 -9.92 16.07 23.73
N GLY A 5 -11.20 15.92 24.01
CA GLY A 5 -11.97 14.68 23.84
C GLY A 5 -13.20 14.88 22.98
N LEU A 6 -13.90 13.81 22.71
CA LEU A 6 -15.20 13.79 22.04
C LEU A 6 -16.26 13.24 23.01
N SER A 7 -17.36 13.97 23.14
CA SER A 7 -18.61 13.49 23.73
C SER A 7 -19.57 13.14 22.59
N ALA A 8 -19.89 11.85 22.43
CA ALA A 8 -20.64 11.33 21.29
C ALA A 8 -22.02 10.77 21.68
N HIS A 9 -23.06 11.28 21.04
CA HIS A 9 -24.46 10.92 21.27
C HIS A 9 -25.11 10.29 20.03
N SER A 10 -24.30 9.71 19.15
CA SER A 10 -24.77 9.20 17.84
C SER A 10 -25.28 7.76 17.87
N ARG A 11 -25.18 7.06 18.98
CA ARG A 11 -25.42 5.60 19.09
C ARG A 11 -24.50 4.75 18.21
N GLU A 12 -23.54 5.36 17.52
CA GLU A 12 -22.67 4.71 16.55
C GLU A 12 -21.21 4.81 16.99
N VAL A 13 -20.45 3.75 16.71
CA VAL A 13 -19.00 3.72 16.94
C VAL A 13 -18.25 4.64 15.96
N GLY A 14 -18.83 4.81 14.76
CA GLY A 14 -18.20 5.51 13.63
C GLY A 14 -17.60 6.87 13.95
N PRO A 15 -18.30 7.82 14.58
CA PRO A 15 -17.75 9.15 14.89
C PRO A 15 -16.59 9.16 15.87
N CYS A 16 -16.50 8.15 16.75
CA CYS A 16 -15.45 8.06 17.78
C CYS A 16 -14.09 7.71 17.19
N LEU A 17 -14.03 6.88 16.15
CA LEU A 17 -12.78 6.38 15.58
C LEU A 17 -11.96 7.49 14.90
N PRO A 18 -12.53 8.32 14.02
CA PRO A 18 -11.80 9.46 13.46
C PRO A 18 -11.39 10.47 14.53
N ALA A 19 -12.17 10.69 15.59
CA ALA A 19 -11.77 11.56 16.68
C ALA A 19 -10.48 11.09 17.35
N VAL A 20 -10.33 9.79 17.60
CA VAL A 20 -9.09 9.19 18.12
C VAL A 20 -7.93 9.39 17.14
N THR A 21 -8.16 9.16 15.86
CA THR A 21 -7.16 9.37 14.81
C THR A 21 -6.69 10.82 14.72
N MET A 22 -7.59 11.78 14.98
CA MET A 22 -7.29 13.20 15.04
C MET A 22 -6.63 13.62 16.36
N GLY A 23 -6.43 12.70 17.31
CA GLY A 23 -5.70 12.94 18.55
C GLY A 23 -6.56 13.18 19.78
N ALA A 24 -7.86 12.87 19.74
CA ALA A 24 -8.72 12.93 20.93
C ALA A 24 -8.13 12.06 22.06
N LYS A 25 -8.09 12.61 23.28
CA LYS A 25 -7.52 11.96 24.47
C LYS A 25 -8.57 11.31 25.36
N ALA A 26 -9.84 11.62 25.13
CA ALA A 26 -10.97 11.03 25.83
C ALA A 26 -12.14 10.87 24.86
N ILE A 27 -12.86 9.77 25.00
CA ILE A 27 -14.12 9.53 24.32
C ILE A 27 -15.18 9.26 25.38
N GLU A 28 -16.23 10.03 25.38
CA GLU A 28 -17.39 9.85 26.25
C GLU A 28 -18.57 9.36 25.41
N VAL A 29 -19.25 8.31 25.88
CA VAL A 29 -20.45 7.74 25.24
C VAL A 29 -21.45 7.31 26.31
N HIS A 30 -22.74 7.41 25.99
CA HIS A 30 -23.77 6.74 26.76
C HIS A 30 -23.77 5.25 26.46
N VAL A 31 -24.09 4.42 27.47
CA VAL A 31 -24.15 2.95 27.34
C VAL A 31 -25.47 2.42 27.87
N THR A 32 -26.06 1.47 27.18
CA THR A 32 -27.27 0.74 27.57
C THR A 32 -27.05 -0.77 27.49
N TRP A 33 -27.78 -1.52 28.32
CA TRP A 33 -27.76 -2.98 28.24
C TRP A 33 -28.32 -3.52 26.90
N HIS A 34 -29.37 -2.90 26.41
CA HIS A 34 -30.02 -3.31 25.17
C HIS A 34 -30.75 -2.11 24.54
N SER A 35 -30.84 -2.09 23.24
CA SER A 35 -31.48 -1.01 22.47
C SER A 35 -33.00 -0.87 22.72
N GLY A 36 -33.64 -1.88 23.30
CA GLY A 36 -35.01 -1.89 23.70
C GLY A 36 -35.25 -1.50 25.16
N CYS A 37 -34.21 -1.10 25.91
CA CYS A 37 -34.38 -0.58 27.27
C CYS A 37 -35.22 0.70 27.26
N PHE A 38 -35.81 1.02 28.40
CA PHE A 38 -36.53 2.27 28.62
C PHE A 38 -35.58 3.30 29.24
N GLY A 39 -35.63 4.52 28.74
CA GLY A 39 -34.85 5.65 29.27
C GLY A 39 -34.61 6.74 28.24
N PRO A 40 -34.34 7.98 28.68
CA PRO A 40 -34.24 9.13 27.77
C PRO A 40 -33.04 9.00 26.80
N ASP A 41 -31.92 8.49 27.27
CA ASP A 41 -30.68 8.44 26.50
C ASP A 41 -30.41 7.12 25.76
N VAL A 42 -31.32 6.15 25.86
CA VAL A 42 -31.16 4.85 25.18
C VAL A 42 -30.96 4.99 23.66
N LYS A 43 -31.67 5.97 23.07
CA LYS A 43 -31.55 6.24 21.62
C LYS A 43 -30.17 6.78 21.20
N ALA A 44 -29.41 7.37 22.13
CA ALA A 44 -28.08 7.92 21.94
C ALA A 44 -26.98 6.99 22.46
N SER A 45 -27.34 5.85 23.08
CA SER A 45 -26.45 4.94 23.77
C SER A 45 -25.90 3.83 22.87
N LEU A 46 -24.66 3.47 23.05
CA LEU A 46 -24.10 2.20 22.57
C LEU A 46 -24.65 1.03 23.42
N THR A 47 -24.77 -0.14 22.83
CA THR A 47 -24.92 -1.37 23.61
C THR A 47 -23.60 -1.81 24.23
N ILE A 48 -23.62 -2.80 25.12
CA ILE A 48 -22.39 -3.36 25.70
C ILE A 48 -21.47 -3.92 24.61
N GLU A 49 -22.03 -4.58 23.57
CA GLU A 49 -21.28 -5.06 22.42
C GLU A 49 -20.68 -3.89 21.62
N GLY A 50 -21.46 -2.81 21.44
CA GLY A 50 -21.00 -1.59 20.78
C GLY A 50 -19.83 -0.93 21.52
N LEU A 51 -19.89 -0.86 22.85
CA LEU A 51 -18.78 -0.35 23.68
C LEU A 51 -17.54 -1.25 23.58
N SER A 52 -17.72 -2.56 23.60
CA SER A 52 -16.63 -3.54 23.41
C SER A 52 -15.95 -3.35 22.04
N LEU A 53 -16.76 -3.20 20.98
CA LEU A 53 -16.27 -2.94 19.63
C LEU A 53 -15.50 -1.61 19.54
N LEU A 54 -16.06 -0.54 20.14
CA LEU A 54 -15.41 0.76 20.20
C LEU A 54 -14.04 0.67 20.86
N THR A 55 -13.99 0.07 22.04
CA THR A 55 -12.74 -0.09 22.82
C THR A 55 -11.69 -0.86 22.03
N LYS A 56 -12.07 -1.99 21.41
CA LYS A 56 -11.17 -2.79 20.59
C LYS A 56 -10.60 -1.99 19.41
N ASN A 57 -11.45 -1.27 18.69
CA ASN A 57 -11.02 -0.48 17.54
C ASN A 57 -10.12 0.70 17.94
N ILE A 58 -10.38 1.35 19.08
CA ILE A 58 -9.49 2.39 19.64
C ILE A 58 -8.10 1.81 19.86
N ARG A 59 -7.95 0.63 20.48
CA ARG A 59 -6.65 0.01 20.71
C ARG A 59 -5.91 -0.35 19.41
N ILE A 60 -6.64 -0.76 18.38
CA ILE A 60 -6.05 -1.00 17.06
C ILE A 60 -5.51 0.30 16.46
N ILE A 61 -6.27 1.39 16.54
CA ILE A 61 -5.85 2.71 16.03
C ILE A 61 -4.64 3.21 16.81
N GLU A 62 -4.66 3.13 18.15
CA GLU A 62 -3.53 3.52 18.98
C GLU A 62 -2.25 2.76 18.62
N THR A 63 -2.37 1.44 18.42
CA THR A 63 -1.24 0.60 17.97
C THR A 63 -0.71 1.05 16.61
N ALA A 64 -1.59 1.32 15.65
CA ALA A 64 -1.20 1.77 14.32
C ALA A 64 -0.50 3.14 14.34
N ILE A 65 -1.02 4.10 15.14
CA ILE A 65 -0.43 5.43 15.25
C ILE A 65 0.91 5.41 16.00
N SER A 66 1.04 4.54 17.00
CA SER A 66 2.27 4.42 17.81
C SER A 66 3.40 3.70 17.09
N ASN A 67 3.12 3.03 15.97
CA ASN A 67 4.10 2.31 15.17
C ASN A 67 4.14 2.85 13.73
N PRO A 68 4.59 4.09 13.52
CA PRO A 68 4.75 4.65 12.19
C PRO A 68 5.80 3.87 11.42
N ILE A 69 5.48 3.53 10.17
CA ILE A 69 6.41 2.85 9.26
C ILE A 69 7.00 3.88 8.31
N ASP A 70 8.33 3.95 8.27
CA ASP A 70 9.05 4.64 7.21
C ASP A 70 8.99 3.78 5.95
N LYS A 71 8.18 4.20 4.99
CA LYS A 71 7.94 3.44 3.74
C LYS A 71 9.15 3.45 2.82
N ASP A 72 9.97 4.48 2.88
CA ASP A 72 11.14 4.60 2.02
C ASP A 72 12.24 3.67 2.53
N LEU A 73 12.50 3.67 3.84
CA LEU A 73 13.41 2.71 4.46
C LEU A 73 12.98 1.26 4.25
N MET A 74 11.69 0.97 4.44
CA MET A 74 11.16 -0.38 4.20
C MET A 74 11.29 -0.78 2.71
N ALA A 75 11.11 0.14 1.78
CA ALA A 75 11.28 -0.14 0.36
C ALA A 75 12.74 -0.49 0.01
N GLU A 76 13.71 0.13 0.68
CA GLU A 76 15.14 -0.20 0.55
C GLU A 76 15.43 -1.59 1.12
N GLU A 77 14.95 -1.90 2.33
CA GLU A 77 15.11 -3.22 2.96
C GLU A 77 14.49 -4.36 2.13
N MET A 78 13.40 -4.08 1.42
CA MET A 78 12.69 -5.05 0.59
C MET A 78 13.16 -5.07 -0.87
N ASN A 79 14.29 -4.45 -1.20
CA ASN A 79 14.77 -4.31 -2.58
C ASN A 79 14.97 -5.67 -3.27
N ASP A 80 15.56 -6.64 -2.60
CA ASP A 80 15.78 -7.99 -3.16
C ASP A 80 14.45 -8.69 -3.50
N MET A 81 13.47 -8.57 -2.62
CA MET A 81 12.13 -9.10 -2.86
C MET A 81 11.44 -8.35 -4.01
N ARG A 82 11.64 -7.04 -4.11
CA ARG A 82 11.12 -6.23 -5.22
C ARG A 82 11.69 -6.68 -6.56
N LEU A 83 12.99 -6.95 -6.65
CA LEU A 83 13.63 -7.47 -7.86
C LEU A 83 13.07 -8.83 -8.27
N LEU A 84 12.85 -9.74 -7.32
CA LEU A 84 12.23 -11.05 -7.56
C LEU A 84 10.83 -10.96 -8.17
N PHE A 85 10.00 -10.02 -7.71
CA PHE A 85 8.63 -9.85 -8.18
C PHE A 85 8.46 -8.87 -9.33
N THR A 86 9.46 -8.04 -9.60
CA THR A 86 9.47 -7.14 -10.75
C THR A 86 9.76 -7.93 -12.03
N LYS A 87 9.17 -7.50 -13.15
CA LYS A 87 9.50 -8.04 -14.48
C LYS A 87 10.64 -7.26 -15.10
N GLY A 88 11.60 -7.97 -15.67
CA GLY A 88 12.62 -7.40 -16.54
C GLY A 88 12.26 -7.57 -18.01
N LEU A 89 12.90 -6.78 -18.87
CA LEU A 89 12.77 -6.88 -20.31
C LEU A 89 13.60 -8.06 -20.84
N VAL A 90 12.99 -8.82 -21.74
CA VAL A 90 13.64 -9.93 -22.46
C VAL A 90 13.38 -9.80 -23.95
N ALA A 91 14.29 -10.30 -24.77
CA ALA A 91 14.12 -10.37 -26.20
C ALA A 91 12.98 -11.33 -26.56
N LYS A 92 12.00 -10.87 -27.31
CA LYS A 92 10.89 -11.67 -27.82
C LYS A 92 11.28 -12.51 -29.02
N ASN A 93 12.20 -12.00 -29.83
CA ASN A 93 12.81 -12.61 -31.00
C ASN A 93 14.32 -12.32 -30.93
N ASP A 94 15.12 -12.98 -31.78
CA ASP A 94 16.51 -12.61 -31.94
C ASP A 94 16.63 -11.17 -32.42
N ILE A 95 17.58 -10.43 -31.85
CA ILE A 95 17.88 -9.04 -32.21
C ILE A 95 19.34 -8.98 -32.66
N THR A 96 19.57 -8.54 -33.90
CA THR A 96 20.93 -8.45 -34.45
C THR A 96 21.65 -7.20 -33.97
N GLU A 97 22.98 -7.24 -33.94
CA GLU A 97 23.79 -6.06 -33.61
C GLU A 97 23.47 -4.90 -34.58
N GLY A 98 23.25 -3.71 -34.02
CA GLY A 98 22.89 -2.51 -34.76
C GLY A 98 21.38 -2.39 -35.08
N GLU A 99 20.59 -3.43 -34.83
CA GLU A 99 19.14 -3.40 -35.07
C GLU A 99 18.43 -2.45 -34.09
N VAL A 100 17.47 -1.69 -34.60
CA VAL A 100 16.70 -0.73 -33.79
C VAL A 100 15.64 -1.48 -33.00
N ILE A 101 15.67 -1.33 -31.68
CA ILE A 101 14.75 -1.97 -30.76
C ILE A 101 13.37 -1.32 -30.84
N THR A 102 12.36 -2.14 -31.11
CA THR A 102 10.95 -1.75 -31.15
C THR A 102 10.15 -2.52 -30.11
N LYS A 103 8.89 -2.10 -29.86
CA LYS A 103 7.96 -2.83 -28.98
C LYS A 103 7.75 -4.30 -29.38
N ASN A 104 7.95 -4.64 -30.65
CA ASN A 104 7.79 -6.01 -31.16
C ASN A 104 9.00 -6.91 -30.79
N HIS A 105 10.15 -6.32 -30.47
CA HIS A 105 11.37 -7.03 -30.10
C HIS A 105 11.44 -7.38 -28.62
N ILE A 106 10.58 -6.81 -27.78
CA ILE A 106 10.66 -6.95 -26.32
C ILE A 106 9.45 -7.65 -25.73
N ASN A 107 9.69 -8.35 -24.63
CA ASN A 107 8.68 -8.95 -23.76
C ASN A 107 9.09 -8.73 -22.30
N ALA A 108 8.24 -9.07 -21.35
CA ALA A 108 8.48 -8.90 -19.91
C ALA A 108 8.39 -10.25 -19.18
N LYS A 109 9.46 -10.61 -18.45
CA LYS A 109 9.55 -11.87 -17.69
C LYS A 109 10.03 -11.62 -16.25
N LYS A 110 9.60 -12.44 -15.31
CA LYS A 110 10.14 -12.51 -13.95
C LYS A 110 11.22 -13.59 -13.86
N PRO A 111 12.22 -13.41 -12.98
CA PRO A 111 12.56 -12.21 -12.22
C PRO A 111 13.16 -11.11 -13.09
N CYS A 112 13.33 -9.91 -12.53
CA CYS A 112 14.02 -8.81 -13.21
C CYS A 112 15.52 -9.04 -13.11
N THR A 113 16.15 -9.54 -14.18
CA THR A 113 17.60 -9.79 -14.27
C THR A 113 18.35 -8.77 -15.13
N GLY A 114 17.62 -7.86 -15.80
CA GLY A 114 18.15 -6.79 -16.63
C GLY A 114 17.34 -5.52 -16.44
N ILE A 115 17.03 -4.82 -17.53
CA ILE A 115 16.26 -3.57 -17.51
C ILE A 115 14.86 -3.84 -16.99
N PRO A 116 14.39 -3.12 -15.93
CA PRO A 116 13.03 -3.25 -15.44
C PRO A 116 11.99 -2.87 -16.50
N VAL A 117 10.85 -3.57 -16.53
CA VAL A 117 9.82 -3.37 -17.56
C VAL A 117 9.28 -1.94 -17.62
N HIS A 118 9.24 -1.19 -16.52
CA HIS A 118 8.77 0.20 -16.51
C HIS A 118 9.71 1.19 -17.22
N GLU A 119 10.93 0.76 -17.54
CA GLU A 119 11.93 1.53 -18.27
C GLU A 119 11.88 1.28 -19.80
N TYR A 120 10.93 0.50 -20.28
CA TYR A 120 10.88 0.04 -21.67
C TYR A 120 10.90 1.19 -22.70
N GLU A 121 10.29 2.33 -22.37
CA GLU A 121 10.27 3.50 -23.27
C GLU A 121 11.66 4.08 -23.53
N LYS A 122 12.58 3.92 -22.56
CA LYS A 122 13.94 4.44 -22.69
C LYS A 122 14.80 3.65 -23.69
N ILE A 123 14.37 2.43 -24.03
CA ILE A 123 15.12 1.57 -24.97
C ILE A 123 14.49 1.52 -26.36
N ILE A 124 13.23 1.91 -26.52
CA ILE A 124 12.59 1.96 -27.83
C ILE A 124 13.27 3.02 -28.70
N GLY A 125 13.64 2.64 -29.92
CA GLY A 125 14.35 3.50 -30.86
C GLY A 125 15.88 3.50 -30.72
N LYS A 126 16.44 2.87 -29.67
CA LYS A 126 17.86 2.65 -29.51
C LYS A 126 18.30 1.40 -30.31
N SER A 127 19.59 1.25 -30.58
CA SER A 127 20.13 0.11 -31.30
C SER A 127 20.78 -0.89 -30.37
N ALA A 128 20.68 -2.19 -30.69
CA ALA A 128 21.39 -3.24 -30.00
C ALA A 128 22.92 -3.08 -30.20
N SER A 129 23.69 -3.20 -29.12
CA SER A 129 25.16 -3.13 -29.16
C SER A 129 25.82 -4.47 -29.50
N ARG A 130 25.06 -5.56 -29.39
CA ARG A 130 25.46 -6.93 -29.71
C ARG A 130 24.25 -7.74 -30.18
N PHE A 131 24.50 -8.96 -30.63
CA PHE A 131 23.42 -9.95 -30.84
C PHE A 131 22.78 -10.33 -29.51
N ILE A 132 21.44 -10.34 -29.46
CA ILE A 132 20.63 -10.74 -28.28
C ILE A 132 19.70 -11.87 -28.71
N GLU A 133 19.86 -13.04 -28.07
CA GLU A 133 19.07 -14.22 -28.42
C GLU A 133 17.64 -14.10 -27.86
N LYS A 134 16.69 -14.70 -28.52
CA LYS A 134 15.30 -14.81 -28.08
C LYS A 134 15.21 -15.40 -26.67
N GLY A 135 14.53 -14.69 -25.78
CA GLY A 135 14.34 -15.07 -24.36
C GLY A 135 15.44 -14.58 -23.43
N GLU A 136 16.54 -14.05 -23.98
CA GLU A 136 17.63 -13.45 -23.22
C GLU A 136 17.19 -12.13 -22.56
N SER A 137 17.67 -11.86 -21.35
CA SER A 137 17.47 -10.59 -20.63
C SER A 137 18.20 -9.46 -21.35
N ILE A 138 17.55 -8.33 -21.49
CA ILE A 138 18.14 -7.12 -22.06
C ILE A 138 18.70 -6.26 -20.93
N ASP A 139 19.97 -5.90 -21.01
CA ASP A 139 20.67 -5.05 -20.06
C ASP A 139 21.02 -3.69 -20.69
N TRP A 140 21.35 -2.69 -19.85
CA TRP A 140 21.76 -1.36 -20.33
C TRP A 140 23.01 -1.39 -21.20
N ASN A 141 23.91 -2.35 -20.97
CA ASN A 141 25.13 -2.54 -21.77
C ASN A 141 24.84 -3.11 -23.17
N ASP A 142 23.67 -3.67 -23.37
CA ASP A 142 23.25 -4.24 -24.67
C ASP A 142 22.69 -3.19 -25.63
N ILE A 143 22.66 -1.91 -25.21
CA ILE A 143 21.92 -0.84 -25.89
C ILE A 143 22.84 0.39 -26.08
N ARG A 144 22.73 1.04 -27.24
CA ARG A 144 23.43 2.28 -27.60
C ARG A 144 22.54 3.30 -28.31
#